data_ef275beb96cae3671222f1144497d834
#
_entry.id   ef275beb96cae3671222f1144497d834
#
_cell.length_a   1.000
_cell.length_b   1.000
_cell.length_c   1.000
_cell.angle_alpha   90.00
_cell.angle_beta   90.00
_cell.angle_gamma   90.00
#
_symmetry.space_group_name_H-M   'P 1'
#
loop_
_entity.id
_entity.type
_entity.pdbx_description
1 polymer ?
#
loop_
_entity_poly.entity_id
_entity_poly.type
_entity_poly.pdbx_seq_one_letter_code
_entity_poly.pdbx_strand_id
1 'polypeptide(L)'
;DGHPENALTRDEMLDNVMLYWLPAAGASSARIYWESFGNTGMDAVTMPSGISVFPHEIFRTSKRWAEKRYQDLRFFAAHENGGHFAAFEVPEVFVTDLCAAFAEMPLEG
;
A
#
# COMPACT_ATOMS: atom_id res chain seq x y z
N ASP A 1 3.99 -6.97 15.54
CA ASP A 1 4.11 -6.78 16.98
C ASP A 1 5.56 -6.65 17.41
N GLY A 2 6.07 -5.43 17.43
CA GLY A 2 7.20 -5.00 18.22
C GLY A 2 8.59 -5.20 17.68
N HIS A 3 8.91 -6.26 16.98
CA HIS A 3 10.28 -6.48 16.47
C HIS A 3 10.29 -6.66 14.95
N PRO A 4 11.12 -5.93 14.20
CA PRO A 4 11.13 -6.00 12.74
C PRO A 4 11.46 -7.40 12.20
N GLU A 5 12.28 -8.18 12.91
CA GLU A 5 12.61 -9.56 12.51
C GLU A 5 11.42 -10.53 12.58
N ASN A 6 10.28 -10.10 13.11
CA ASN A 6 9.03 -10.89 13.04
C ASN A 6 8.40 -10.86 11.65
N ALA A 7 8.75 -9.89 10.83
CA ALA A 7 8.22 -9.72 9.47
C ALA A 7 9.31 -9.82 8.40
N LEU A 8 10.53 -9.39 8.70
CA LEU A 8 11.64 -9.29 7.74
C LEU A 8 12.90 -9.91 8.31
N THR A 9 13.69 -10.54 7.46
CA THR A 9 15.05 -10.96 7.80
C THR A 9 15.98 -9.74 7.91
N ARG A 10 17.11 -9.90 8.59
CA ARG A 10 18.13 -8.84 8.66
C ARG A 10 18.68 -8.47 7.29
N ASP A 11 18.84 -9.44 6.42
CA ASP A 11 19.37 -9.22 5.06
C ASP A 11 18.37 -8.38 4.26
N GLU A 12 17.07 -8.69 4.28
CA GLU A 12 16.03 -7.86 3.62
C GLU A 12 16.01 -6.43 4.14
N MET A 13 16.17 -6.24 5.46
CA MET A 13 16.25 -4.89 6.04
C MET A 13 17.52 -4.16 5.59
N LEU A 14 18.66 -4.85 5.53
CA LEU A 14 19.92 -4.28 5.05
C LEU A 14 19.86 -3.94 3.57
N ASP A 15 19.30 -4.81 2.75
CA ASP A 15 19.10 -4.55 1.32
C ASP A 15 18.27 -3.30 1.10
N ASN A 16 17.18 -3.14 1.85
CA ASN A 16 16.36 -1.93 1.78
C ASN A 16 17.15 -0.66 2.16
N VAL A 17 17.96 -0.71 3.21
CA VAL A 17 18.84 0.41 3.60
C VAL A 17 19.85 0.72 2.49
N MET A 18 20.44 -0.31 1.89
CA MET A 18 21.46 -0.16 0.87
C MET A 18 20.94 0.41 -0.45
N LEU A 19 19.64 0.21 -0.78
CA LEU A 19 19.01 0.85 -1.93
C LEU A 19 19.02 2.39 -1.84
N TYR A 20 19.05 2.94 -0.64
CA TYR A 20 19.15 4.38 -0.42
C TYR A 20 20.58 4.84 -0.14
N TRP A 21 21.34 4.03 0.59
CA TRP A 21 22.70 4.39 1.03
C TRP A 21 23.71 4.40 -0.13
N LEU A 22 23.77 3.32 -0.92
CA LEU A 22 24.74 3.19 -2.01
C LEU A 22 24.61 4.30 -3.07
N PRO A 23 23.40 4.62 -3.58
CA PRO A 23 23.23 5.70 -4.55
C PRO A 23 23.14 7.09 -3.91
N ALA A 24 23.33 7.22 -2.59
CA ALA A 24 23.14 8.47 -1.84
C ALA A 24 21.76 9.12 -2.08
N ALA A 25 20.72 8.30 -2.20
CA ALA A 25 19.37 8.74 -2.64
C ALA A 25 18.49 9.29 -1.52
N GLY A 26 18.98 9.45 -0.28
CA GLY A 26 18.19 9.88 0.87
C GLY A 26 17.47 11.21 0.62
N ALA A 27 18.20 12.23 0.15
CA ALA A 27 17.61 13.55 -0.12
C ALA A 27 16.68 13.55 -1.34
N SER A 28 17.06 12.85 -2.43
CA SER A 28 16.27 12.80 -3.65
C SER A 28 14.96 12.00 -3.46
N SER A 29 14.99 10.92 -2.68
CA SER A 29 13.79 10.15 -2.35
C SER A 29 12.83 10.92 -1.46
N ALA A 30 13.34 11.74 -0.52
CA ALA A 30 12.51 12.58 0.35
C ALA A 30 11.80 13.71 -0.42
N ARG A 31 12.27 14.05 -1.62
CA ARG A 31 11.69 15.11 -2.47
C ARG A 31 10.24 14.86 -2.83
N ILE A 32 9.84 13.61 -3.02
CA ILE A 32 8.43 13.27 -3.32
C ILE A 32 7.50 13.74 -2.19
N TYR A 33 7.92 13.62 -0.95
CA TYR A 33 7.14 14.10 0.19
C TYR A 33 7.04 15.62 0.19
N TRP A 34 8.12 16.31 -0.07
CA TRP A 34 8.15 17.77 -0.17
C TRP A 34 7.21 18.31 -1.26
N GLU A 35 7.20 17.68 -2.43
CA GLU A 35 6.41 18.12 -3.58
C GLU A 35 4.93 17.71 -3.47
N SER A 36 4.62 16.60 -2.79
CA SER A 36 3.28 15.99 -2.81
C SER A 36 2.44 16.28 -1.56
N PHE A 37 3.03 16.58 -0.41
CA PHE A 37 2.31 16.73 0.86
C PHE A 37 1.29 17.89 0.88
N GLY A 38 1.43 18.87 0.01
CA GLY A 38 0.48 19.98 -0.13
C GLY A 38 -0.66 19.75 -1.13
N ASN A 39 -0.61 18.63 -1.88
CA ASN A 39 -1.46 18.42 -3.05
C ASN A 39 -2.23 17.07 -3.00
N THR A 40 -2.61 16.63 -1.81
CA THR A 40 -3.49 15.48 -1.64
C THR A 40 -4.90 15.82 -2.13
N GLY A 41 -5.09 15.79 -3.45
CA GLY A 41 -6.41 15.99 -4.05
C GLY A 41 -7.41 15.01 -3.45
N MET A 42 -8.53 15.54 -2.98
CA MET A 42 -9.67 14.75 -2.47
C MET A 42 -10.68 14.45 -3.58
N ASP A 43 -10.24 14.60 -4.84
CA ASP A 43 -11.10 14.38 -6.00
C ASP A 43 -11.60 12.93 -6.08
N ALA A 44 -12.78 12.78 -6.66
CA ALA A 44 -13.37 11.48 -6.89
C ALA A 44 -12.53 10.65 -7.87
N VAL A 45 -12.31 9.38 -7.55
CA VAL A 45 -11.65 8.41 -8.43
C VAL A 45 -12.75 7.61 -9.14
N THR A 46 -12.79 7.72 -10.46
CA THR A 46 -13.85 7.11 -11.30
C THR A 46 -13.42 5.82 -11.97
N MET A 47 -12.11 5.50 -11.94
CA MET A 47 -11.60 4.25 -12.50
C MET A 47 -11.91 3.05 -11.59
N PRO A 48 -12.02 1.83 -12.14
CA PRO A 48 -12.13 0.62 -11.35
C PRO A 48 -11.03 0.54 -10.30
N SER A 49 -11.42 0.29 -9.05
CA SER A 49 -10.49 0.35 -7.92
C SER A 49 -10.66 -0.83 -6.97
N GLY A 50 -9.55 -1.29 -6.40
CA GLY A 50 -9.52 -2.25 -5.29
C GLY A 50 -8.82 -1.65 -4.08
N ILE A 51 -9.29 -1.95 -2.89
CA ILE A 51 -8.70 -1.47 -1.63
C ILE A 51 -8.54 -2.64 -0.67
N SER A 52 -7.31 -2.82 -0.19
CA SER A 52 -6.98 -3.67 0.95
C SER A 52 -6.60 -2.82 2.15
N VAL A 53 -7.19 -3.07 3.29
CA VAL A 53 -6.96 -2.33 4.53
C VAL A 53 -6.25 -3.24 5.52
N PHE A 54 -5.05 -2.82 5.95
CA PHE A 54 -4.24 -3.53 6.93
C PHE A 54 -4.28 -2.83 8.29
N PRO A 55 -4.31 -3.56 9.42
CA PRO A 55 -4.57 -3.00 10.75
C PRO A 55 -3.48 -2.07 11.27
N HIS A 56 -2.23 -2.26 10.81
CA HIS A 56 -1.08 -1.46 11.24
C HIS A 56 -0.66 -0.39 10.22
N GLU A 57 -1.55 -0.07 9.25
CA GLU A 57 -1.37 1.05 8.35
C GLU A 57 -1.56 2.39 9.08
N ILE A 58 -0.87 3.43 8.61
CA ILE A 58 -0.94 4.80 9.16
C ILE A 58 -2.37 5.35 9.04
N PHE A 59 -3.01 5.12 7.90
CA PHE A 59 -4.39 5.53 7.65
C PHE A 59 -5.24 4.32 7.31
N ARG A 60 -6.26 4.09 8.13
CA ARG A 60 -7.25 3.04 7.87
C ARG A 60 -8.56 3.66 7.43
N THR A 61 -9.14 3.12 6.38
CA THR A 61 -10.45 3.55 5.90
C THR A 61 -11.49 2.45 6.06
N SER A 62 -12.74 2.82 6.31
CA SER A 62 -13.86 1.90 6.18
C SER A 62 -14.36 1.87 4.74
N LYS A 63 -15.02 0.78 4.33
CA LYS A 63 -15.63 0.65 3.01
C LYS A 63 -16.54 1.85 2.69
N ARG A 64 -17.37 2.24 3.65
CA ARG A 64 -18.28 3.40 3.51
C ARG A 64 -17.58 4.72 3.20
N TRP A 65 -16.37 4.94 3.75
CA TRP A 65 -15.58 6.13 3.44
C TRP A 65 -14.85 5.99 2.11
N ALA A 66 -14.36 4.80 1.81
CA ALA A 66 -13.73 4.52 0.52
C ALA A 66 -14.70 4.76 -0.65
N GLU A 67 -15.93 4.25 -0.56
CA GLU A 67 -16.99 4.41 -1.57
C GLU A 67 -17.37 5.86 -1.87
N LYS A 68 -17.10 6.79 -0.94
CA LYS A 68 -17.33 8.23 -1.20
C LYS A 68 -16.33 8.82 -2.19
N ARG A 69 -15.10 8.29 -2.22
CA ARG A 69 -14.03 8.76 -3.09
C ARG A 69 -13.88 7.90 -4.34
N TYR A 70 -13.95 6.58 -4.18
CA TYR A 70 -13.78 5.60 -5.25
C TYR A 70 -15.16 5.19 -5.77
N GLN A 71 -15.59 5.84 -6.88
CA GLN A 71 -16.94 5.68 -7.40
C GLN A 71 -17.18 4.30 -8.06
N ASP A 72 -16.12 3.64 -8.51
CA ASP A 72 -16.15 2.27 -9.03
C ASP A 72 -15.24 1.37 -8.15
N LEU A 73 -15.64 1.19 -6.89
CA LEU A 73 -14.96 0.32 -5.95
C LEU A 73 -15.44 -1.13 -6.11
N ARG A 74 -14.65 -1.94 -6.81
CA ARG A 74 -15.00 -3.34 -7.16
C ARG A 74 -14.49 -4.35 -6.14
N PHE A 75 -13.41 -4.05 -5.44
CA PHE A 75 -12.82 -4.93 -4.43
C PHE A 75 -12.58 -4.16 -3.13
N PHE A 76 -12.92 -4.79 -2.00
CA PHE A 76 -12.59 -4.25 -0.68
C PHE A 76 -12.36 -5.38 0.30
N ALA A 77 -11.16 -5.47 0.87
CA ALA A 77 -10.80 -6.40 1.92
C ALA A 77 -10.28 -5.66 3.16
N ALA A 78 -10.53 -6.21 4.34
CA ALA A 78 -9.94 -5.73 5.59
C ALA A 78 -9.33 -6.92 6.32
N HIS A 79 -8.09 -6.78 6.76
CA HIS A 79 -7.28 -7.85 7.32
C HIS A 79 -7.00 -7.65 8.80
N GLU A 80 -6.61 -8.73 9.47
CA GLU A 80 -6.25 -8.76 10.89
C GLU A 80 -4.74 -8.61 11.12
N ASN A 81 -3.92 -8.78 10.06
CA ASN A 81 -2.47 -8.71 10.11
C ASN A 81 -1.93 -7.87 8.94
N GLY A 82 -0.71 -7.36 9.10
CA GLY A 82 -0.02 -6.53 8.12
C GLY A 82 -0.14 -5.02 8.40
N GLY A 83 0.71 -4.25 7.78
CA GLY A 83 0.84 -2.81 7.96
C GLY A 83 1.19 -2.07 6.68
N HIS A 84 1.97 -1.01 6.82
CA HIS A 84 2.33 -0.10 5.73
C HIS A 84 3.07 -0.81 4.58
N PHE A 85 3.89 -1.78 4.90
CA PHE A 85 4.63 -2.56 3.91
C PHE A 85 4.03 -3.96 3.73
N ALA A 86 2.73 -4.03 3.51
CA ALA A 86 1.98 -5.28 3.41
C ALA A 86 2.59 -6.31 2.44
N ALA A 87 3.18 -5.86 1.34
CA ALA A 87 3.86 -6.73 0.38
C ALA A 87 5.08 -7.45 0.98
N PHE A 88 5.75 -6.86 1.98
CA PHE A 88 6.83 -7.49 2.73
C PHE A 88 6.33 -8.24 3.97
N GLU A 89 5.38 -7.65 4.69
CA GLU A 89 4.93 -8.16 5.99
C GLU A 89 4.02 -9.38 5.85
N VAL A 90 3.16 -9.40 4.83
CA VAL A 90 2.15 -10.43 4.58
C VAL A 90 1.99 -10.70 3.06
N PRO A 91 3.07 -11.11 2.37
CA PRO A 91 3.11 -11.21 0.91
C PRO A 91 2.02 -12.10 0.31
N GLU A 92 1.69 -13.21 0.96
CA GLU A 92 0.67 -14.14 0.48
C GLU A 92 -0.73 -13.49 0.47
N VAL A 93 -1.07 -12.75 1.53
CA VAL A 93 -2.33 -12.03 1.63
C VAL A 93 -2.38 -10.92 0.58
N PHE A 94 -1.29 -10.15 0.45
CA PHE A 94 -1.19 -9.07 -0.52
C PHE A 94 -1.36 -9.57 -1.96
N VAL A 95 -0.70 -10.66 -2.34
CA VAL A 95 -0.82 -11.25 -3.69
C VAL A 95 -2.22 -11.81 -3.93
N THR A 96 -2.82 -12.45 -2.92
CA THR A 96 -4.19 -12.98 -3.02
C THR A 96 -5.19 -11.86 -3.30
N ASP A 97 -5.11 -10.77 -2.56
CA ASP A 97 -5.97 -9.60 -2.77
C ASP A 97 -5.75 -8.96 -4.13
N LEU A 98 -4.50 -8.84 -4.55
CA LEU A 98 -4.15 -8.30 -5.86
C LEU A 98 -4.81 -9.10 -6.98
N CYS A 99 -4.67 -10.43 -6.95
CA CYS A 99 -5.30 -11.33 -7.92
C CYS A 99 -6.83 -11.23 -7.88
N ALA A 100 -7.43 -11.20 -6.70
CA ALA A 100 -8.87 -11.06 -6.54
C ALA A 100 -9.38 -9.72 -7.07
N ALA A 101 -8.69 -8.62 -6.76
CA ALA A 101 -9.06 -7.29 -7.25
C ALA A 101 -9.02 -7.22 -8.78
N PHE A 102 -7.98 -7.75 -9.42
CA PHE A 102 -7.88 -7.76 -10.88
C PHE A 102 -8.89 -8.70 -11.56
N ALA A 103 -9.32 -9.77 -10.87
CA ALA A 103 -10.39 -10.63 -11.39
C ALA A 103 -11.74 -9.90 -11.49
N GLU A 104 -11.99 -8.94 -10.58
CA GLU A 104 -13.18 -8.08 -10.61
C GLU A 104 -13.06 -6.89 -11.57
N MET A 105 -11.88 -6.68 -12.15
CA MET A 105 -11.56 -5.58 -13.06
C MET A 105 -11.05 -6.11 -14.40
N PRO A 106 -11.87 -6.85 -15.19
CA PRO A 106 -11.44 -7.36 -16.47
C PRO A 106 -11.01 -6.18 -17.38
N LEU A 107 -9.85 -6.32 -18.00
CA LEU A 107 -9.42 -5.39 -19.03
C LEU A 107 -10.39 -5.54 -20.22
N GLU A 108 -11.13 -4.48 -20.51
CA GLU A 108 -11.88 -4.42 -21.76
C GLU A 108 -10.85 -4.40 -22.89
N GLY A 109 -10.87 -5.43 -23.73
CA GLY A 109 -9.98 -5.58 -24.88
C GLY A 109 -10.41 -4.70 -26.04
#